data_deee0575c58f12586f4488cdbbd392aa
#
_entry.id   deee0575c58f12586f4488cdbbd392aa
#
_cell.length_a   1.000
_cell.length_b   1.000
_cell.length_c   1.000
_cell.angle_alpha   90.00
_cell.angle_beta   90.00
_cell.angle_gamma   90.00
#
_symmetry.space_group_name_H-M   'P 1'
#
loop_
_entity.id
_entity.type
_entity.pdbx_description
1 polymer ?
#
loop_
_entity_poly.entity_id
_entity_poly.type
_entity_poly.pdbx_seq_one_letter_code
_entity_poly.pdbx_strand_id
1 'polypeptide(L)'
;ETGPFAEAFPAICEDFKRMELPEIDYWSNKKSPFGSAGYAWGGFNGVKRQFCSWKAVPIKEEPRTIRNIMVQKGEADYDESYEVDKAELKKWKYEKGEKREFRIRKSDLEKYPELAKLYAKCKKSKSQKVWDKHRADFEKILGTDGSYNYDEGAIAFPDSIDKPSRTVVTAEIGKSASRMRHLIKHDDGTYRTLFPLETERLNMFPDNWTKINDGKGKQIPDSKRGFMMGNALVVGIIQRLREPIRELIRRRSI
;
A
#
# COMPACT_ATOMS: atom_id res chain seq x y z
N GLU A 1 27.06 -1.58 11.61
CA GLU A 1 26.62 -2.90 11.12
C GLU A 1 27.05 -3.09 9.69
N THR A 2 27.62 -4.25 9.41
CA THR A 2 28.21 -4.60 8.12
C THR A 2 27.33 -5.62 7.42
N GLY A 3 26.57 -5.20 6.44
CA GLY A 3 25.77 -6.09 5.62
C GLY A 3 25.34 -5.39 4.34
N PRO A 4 25.01 -6.16 3.28
CA PRO A 4 24.73 -5.57 1.97
C PRO A 4 23.59 -4.53 1.98
N PHE A 5 22.61 -4.67 2.86
CA PHE A 5 21.55 -3.68 3.01
C PHE A 5 22.05 -2.40 3.71
N ALA A 6 22.85 -2.51 4.75
CA ALA A 6 23.41 -1.35 5.46
C ALA A 6 24.38 -0.56 4.56
N GLU A 7 25.13 -1.26 3.70
CA GLU A 7 26.02 -0.63 2.72
C GLU A 7 25.24 0.05 1.58
N ALA A 8 24.18 -0.59 1.08
CA ALA A 8 23.35 -0.06 0.00
C ALA A 8 22.45 1.11 0.45
N PHE A 9 21.99 1.08 1.70
CA PHE A 9 21.07 2.05 2.30
C PHE A 9 21.59 2.51 3.66
N PRO A 10 22.65 3.34 3.68
CA PRO A 10 23.23 3.78 4.93
C PRO A 10 22.23 4.60 5.74
N ALA A 11 22.23 4.38 7.04
CA ALA A 11 21.41 5.09 8.00
C ALA A 11 22.24 5.42 9.25
N ILE A 12 21.91 6.50 9.92
CA ILE A 12 22.45 6.83 11.23
C ILE A 12 21.64 6.06 12.27
N CYS A 13 22.28 5.17 13.01
CA CYS A 13 21.66 4.42 14.09
C CYS A 13 21.84 5.12 15.41
N GLU A 14 20.74 5.53 16.02
CA GLU A 14 20.69 6.24 17.29
C GLU A 14 19.85 5.45 18.31
N ASP A 15 19.92 5.87 19.57
CA ASP A 15 19.01 5.46 20.64
C ASP A 15 18.81 3.94 20.73
N PHE A 16 19.90 3.23 21.05
CA PHE A 16 19.89 1.78 21.23
C PHE A 16 19.01 1.37 22.41
N LYS A 17 18.09 0.44 22.16
CA LYS A 17 17.27 -0.20 23.19
C LYS A 17 17.47 -1.71 23.21
N ARG A 18 17.61 -2.27 24.39
CA ARG A 18 17.64 -3.70 24.65
C ARG A 18 16.41 -4.09 25.45
N MET A 19 15.79 -5.19 25.06
CA MET A 19 14.60 -5.71 25.71
C MET A 19 14.72 -7.22 25.84
N GLU A 20 14.39 -7.77 27.00
CA GLU A 20 14.24 -9.22 27.17
C GLU A 20 12.80 -9.60 26.79
N LEU A 21 12.68 -10.66 26.00
CA LEU A 21 11.37 -11.17 25.67
C LEU A 21 10.84 -11.98 26.85
N PRO A 22 9.62 -11.70 27.32
CA PRO A 22 8.98 -12.50 28.37
C PRO A 22 8.82 -13.95 27.92
N GLU A 23 8.86 -14.88 28.86
CA GLU A 23 8.63 -16.31 28.60
C GLU A 23 7.22 -16.64 28.14
N ILE A 24 6.27 -15.74 28.43
CA ILE A 24 4.83 -15.91 28.18
C ILE A 24 4.50 -15.40 26.78
N ASP A 25 3.57 -16.08 26.14
CA ASP A 25 2.99 -15.85 24.83
C ASP A 25 3.07 -14.41 24.34
N TYR A 26 4.04 -14.18 23.47
CA TYR A 26 4.35 -12.88 22.87
C TYR A 26 3.14 -12.24 22.18
N TRP A 27 2.27 -13.05 21.60
CA TRP A 27 1.10 -12.61 20.86
C TRP A 27 -0.03 -12.07 21.75
N SER A 28 -0.03 -12.43 23.03
CA SER A 28 -0.98 -11.89 24.00
C SER A 28 -0.57 -10.51 24.53
N ASN A 29 0.66 -10.09 24.32
CA ASN A 29 1.19 -8.84 24.83
C ASN A 29 0.92 -7.68 23.86
N LYS A 30 0.02 -6.78 24.24
CA LYS A 30 -0.39 -5.62 23.43
C LYS A 30 0.73 -4.60 23.14
N LYS A 31 1.91 -4.76 23.74
CA LYS A 31 3.07 -3.89 23.52
C LYS A 31 4.10 -4.59 22.64
N SER A 32 3.98 -4.43 21.34
CA SER A 32 5.01 -4.87 20.41
C SER A 32 6.32 -4.11 20.66
N PRO A 33 7.49 -4.78 20.67
CA PRO A 33 8.79 -4.11 20.71
C PRO A 33 9.01 -3.23 19.47
N PHE A 34 8.25 -3.44 18.39
CA PHE A 34 8.23 -2.62 17.18
C PHE A 34 7.24 -1.44 17.26
N GLY A 35 6.51 -1.30 18.37
CA GLY A 35 5.43 -0.32 18.52
C GLY A 35 5.88 1.13 18.66
N SER A 36 7.18 1.41 18.66
CA SER A 36 7.72 2.78 18.70
C SER A 36 8.12 3.21 17.30
N ALA A 37 7.46 4.23 16.77
CA ALA A 37 7.84 4.83 15.50
C ALA A 37 9.35 5.20 15.48
N GLY A 38 10.03 4.81 14.41
CA GLY A 38 11.45 5.08 14.20
C GLY A 38 12.43 3.98 14.64
N TYR A 39 11.98 2.93 15.34
CA TYR A 39 12.84 1.77 15.67
C TYR A 39 12.72 0.72 14.56
N ALA A 40 13.39 0.98 13.44
CA ALA A 40 13.27 0.16 12.22
C ALA A 40 14.34 -0.93 12.09
N TRP A 41 15.42 -0.85 12.91
CA TRP A 41 16.51 -1.81 12.89
C TRP A 41 16.50 -2.64 14.17
N GLY A 42 16.61 -3.95 14.02
CA GLY A 42 16.60 -4.85 15.16
C GLY A 42 17.39 -6.10 14.91
N GLY A 43 17.82 -6.73 15.99
CA GLY A 43 18.45 -8.03 16.02
C GLY A 43 17.93 -8.85 17.19
N PHE A 44 17.82 -10.15 16.99
CA PHE A 44 17.38 -11.08 18.02
C PHE A 44 18.49 -12.07 18.36
N ASN A 45 18.83 -12.15 19.64
CA ASN A 45 19.67 -13.20 20.16
C ASN A 45 18.80 -14.31 20.75
N GLY A 46 18.64 -15.41 20.00
CA GLY A 46 17.77 -16.51 20.38
C GLY A 46 18.19 -17.23 21.65
N VAL A 47 19.48 -17.29 21.93
CA VAL A 47 20.02 -17.95 23.14
C VAL A 47 19.67 -17.17 24.40
N LYS A 48 19.83 -15.84 24.35
CA LYS A 48 19.53 -14.96 25.48
C LYS A 48 18.10 -14.44 25.47
N ARG A 49 17.29 -14.77 24.47
CA ARG A 49 15.94 -14.25 24.25
C ARG A 49 15.88 -12.71 24.31
N GLN A 50 16.93 -12.06 23.85
CA GLN A 50 17.07 -10.62 23.86
C GLN A 50 16.81 -10.05 22.49
N PHE A 51 15.99 -9.04 22.45
CA PHE A 51 15.75 -8.19 21.29
C PHE A 51 16.47 -6.85 21.48
N CYS A 52 17.18 -6.45 20.45
CA CYS A 52 17.85 -5.14 20.41
C CYS A 52 17.28 -4.33 19.25
N SER A 53 17.00 -3.07 19.47
CA SER A 53 16.50 -2.18 18.43
C SER A 53 17.22 -0.83 18.45
N TRP A 54 17.39 -0.27 17.25
CA TRP A 54 17.95 1.07 17.05
C TRP A 54 16.96 1.94 16.31
N LYS A 55 16.94 3.21 16.64
CA LYS A 55 16.29 4.22 15.82
C LYS A 55 17.17 4.46 14.60
N ALA A 56 16.66 4.13 13.42
CA ALA A 56 17.34 4.36 12.16
C ALA A 56 16.90 5.71 11.58
N VAL A 57 17.84 6.62 11.39
CA VAL A 57 17.60 7.89 10.69
C VAL A 57 18.18 7.74 9.29
N PRO A 58 17.34 7.67 8.24
CA PRO A 58 17.83 7.53 6.87
C PRO A 58 18.58 8.78 6.44
N ILE A 59 19.63 8.59 5.64
CA ILE A 59 20.28 9.71 4.95
C ILE A 59 19.29 10.23 3.90
N LYS A 60 19.01 11.53 3.97
CA LYS A 60 18.08 12.18 3.05
C LYS A 60 18.70 12.23 1.66
N GLU A 61 17.94 11.76 0.69
CA GLU A 61 18.20 11.94 -0.74
C GLU A 61 17.02 12.69 -1.35
N GLU A 62 17.26 13.35 -2.50
CA GLU A 62 16.17 13.98 -3.25
C GLU A 62 15.19 12.91 -3.75
N PRO A 63 13.93 12.96 -3.29
CA PRO A 63 12.96 11.95 -3.66
C PRO A 63 12.48 12.17 -5.10
N ARG A 64 12.34 11.08 -5.85
CA ARG A 64 11.57 11.13 -7.10
C ARG A 64 10.08 11.28 -6.76
N THR A 65 9.45 12.24 -7.39
CA THR A 65 8.03 12.52 -7.24
C THR A 65 7.22 11.93 -8.41
N ILE A 66 5.90 11.88 -8.28
CA ILE A 66 5.02 11.48 -9.38
C ILE A 66 5.22 12.41 -10.58
N ARG A 67 5.44 13.72 -10.36
CA ARG A 67 5.71 14.70 -11.43
C ARG A 67 6.90 14.31 -12.31
N ASN A 68 7.92 13.68 -11.74
CA ASN A 68 9.12 13.28 -12.51
C ASN A 68 8.89 12.12 -13.47
N ILE A 69 7.79 11.38 -13.30
CA ILE A 69 7.53 10.16 -14.09
C ILE A 69 6.24 10.25 -14.92
N MET A 70 5.36 11.22 -14.60
CA MET A 70 4.07 11.33 -15.26
C MET A 70 4.19 11.74 -16.72
N VAL A 71 3.33 11.17 -17.54
CA VAL A 71 3.16 11.54 -18.95
C VAL A 71 2.32 12.81 -19.00
N GLN A 72 2.81 13.82 -19.76
CA GLN A 72 2.15 15.11 -19.89
C GLN A 72 1.08 15.07 -20.98
N LYS A 73 0.06 15.92 -20.83
CA LYS A 73 -0.97 16.06 -21.84
C LYS A 73 -0.35 16.56 -23.14
N GLY A 74 -0.66 15.88 -24.26
CA GLY A 74 -0.06 16.16 -25.57
C GLY A 74 1.15 15.30 -25.92
N GLU A 75 1.70 14.53 -24.98
CA GLU A 75 2.70 13.50 -25.32
C GLU A 75 2.05 12.29 -26.01
N ALA A 76 2.82 11.59 -26.85
CA ALA A 76 2.32 10.47 -27.65
C ALA A 76 1.74 9.30 -26.84
N ASP A 77 2.24 9.11 -25.62
CA ASP A 77 1.80 8.05 -24.71
C ASP A 77 0.65 8.51 -23.78
N TYR A 78 0.12 9.74 -23.95
CA TYR A 78 -1.02 10.21 -23.17
C TYR A 78 -2.32 9.56 -23.67
N ASP A 79 -3.08 8.95 -22.78
CA ASP A 79 -4.36 8.31 -23.08
C ASP A 79 -5.49 8.98 -22.30
N GLU A 80 -6.29 9.81 -22.99
CA GLU A 80 -7.44 10.52 -22.42
C GLU A 80 -8.46 9.56 -21.79
N SER A 81 -8.48 8.30 -22.18
CA SER A 81 -9.38 7.32 -21.62
C SER A 81 -9.15 7.03 -20.13
N TYR A 82 -8.03 7.46 -19.57
CA TYR A 82 -7.70 7.39 -18.14
C TYR A 82 -8.14 8.64 -17.36
N GLU A 83 -8.63 9.65 -18.04
CA GLU A 83 -9.21 10.83 -17.39
C GLU A 83 -10.46 10.45 -16.61
N VAL A 84 -10.68 11.14 -15.51
CA VAL A 84 -11.81 10.90 -14.61
C VAL A 84 -12.72 12.13 -14.63
N ASP A 85 -13.99 11.89 -14.94
CA ASP A 85 -15.00 12.93 -14.95
C ASP A 85 -15.18 13.57 -13.56
N LYS A 86 -15.40 14.88 -13.56
CA LYS A 86 -15.67 15.63 -12.32
C LYS A 86 -16.86 15.06 -11.54
N ALA A 87 -17.85 14.50 -12.22
CA ALA A 87 -19.01 13.85 -11.60
C ALA A 87 -18.62 12.62 -10.75
N GLU A 88 -17.55 11.91 -11.14
CA GLU A 88 -17.08 10.74 -10.42
C GLU A 88 -16.16 11.07 -9.22
N LEU A 89 -15.65 12.31 -9.11
CA LEU A 89 -14.72 12.70 -8.05
C LEU A 89 -15.30 12.50 -6.65
N LYS A 90 -16.61 12.65 -6.48
CA LYS A 90 -17.29 12.38 -5.20
C LYS A 90 -17.10 10.93 -4.77
N LYS A 91 -17.21 9.97 -5.71
CA LYS A 91 -17.01 8.55 -5.46
C LYS A 91 -15.55 8.25 -5.10
N TRP A 92 -14.61 8.86 -5.82
CA TRP A 92 -13.18 8.75 -5.52
C TRP A 92 -12.85 9.27 -4.13
N LYS A 93 -13.36 10.46 -3.76
CA LYS A 93 -13.16 11.04 -2.43
C LYS A 93 -13.70 10.13 -1.34
N TYR A 94 -14.89 9.54 -1.55
CA TYR A 94 -15.47 8.58 -0.64
C TYR A 94 -14.57 7.33 -0.47
N GLU A 95 -14.16 6.70 -1.58
CA GLU A 95 -13.29 5.51 -1.53
C GLU A 95 -11.94 5.79 -0.84
N LYS A 96 -11.38 6.98 -1.04
CA LYS A 96 -10.06 7.34 -0.49
C LYS A 96 -10.07 7.76 0.98
N GLY A 97 -11.14 8.26 1.53
CA GLY A 97 -11.12 8.79 2.88
C GLY A 97 -12.41 8.73 3.66
N GLU A 98 -13.52 8.75 2.98
CA GLU A 98 -14.83 8.82 3.63
C GLU A 98 -15.50 7.45 3.79
N LYS A 99 -14.99 6.44 3.08
CA LYS A 99 -15.55 5.09 3.13
C LYS A 99 -15.44 4.52 4.54
N ARG A 100 -16.57 4.07 5.04
CA ARG A 100 -16.69 3.42 6.34
C ARG A 100 -17.19 2.01 6.15
N GLU A 101 -16.61 1.08 6.89
CA GLU A 101 -17.05 -0.30 6.91
C GLU A 101 -17.72 -0.58 8.25
N PHE A 102 -18.83 -1.32 8.21
CA PHE A 102 -19.49 -1.79 9.39
C PHE A 102 -18.77 -2.99 9.98
N ARG A 103 -18.38 -2.89 11.24
CA ARG A 103 -17.82 -4.01 11.99
C ARG A 103 -18.81 -4.40 13.08
N ILE A 104 -19.43 -5.55 12.89
CA ILE A 104 -20.31 -6.14 13.89
C ILE A 104 -19.47 -7.04 14.79
N ARG A 105 -19.35 -6.69 16.05
CA ARG A 105 -18.61 -7.45 17.06
C ARG A 105 -19.52 -8.50 17.69
N LYS A 106 -18.96 -9.55 18.29
CA LYS A 106 -19.75 -10.53 19.06
C LYS A 106 -20.53 -9.86 20.18
N SER A 107 -19.92 -8.93 20.90
CA SER A 107 -20.55 -8.11 21.93
C SER A 107 -21.75 -7.32 21.44
N ASP A 108 -21.75 -6.86 20.19
CA ASP A 108 -22.87 -6.12 19.62
C ASP A 108 -24.05 -7.05 19.36
N LEU A 109 -23.79 -8.30 18.93
CA LEU A 109 -24.83 -9.32 18.74
C LEU A 109 -25.45 -9.76 20.05
N GLU A 110 -24.70 -9.77 21.15
CA GLU A 110 -25.18 -10.07 22.47
C GLU A 110 -26.01 -8.91 23.05
N LYS A 111 -25.57 -7.68 22.81
CA LYS A 111 -26.18 -6.46 23.30
C LYS A 111 -27.50 -6.11 22.59
N TYR A 112 -27.60 -6.40 21.30
CA TYR A 112 -28.73 -6.03 20.45
C TYR A 112 -29.35 -7.27 19.78
N PRO A 113 -30.42 -7.89 20.35
CA PRO A 113 -31.03 -9.11 19.80
C PRO A 113 -31.57 -8.96 18.36
N GLU A 114 -32.06 -7.77 18.01
CA GLU A 114 -32.53 -7.42 16.67
C GLU A 114 -31.39 -7.42 15.66
N LEU A 115 -30.21 -6.94 16.07
CA LEU A 115 -28.98 -6.99 15.25
C LEU A 115 -28.59 -8.45 14.99
N ALA A 116 -28.66 -9.32 16.01
CA ALA A 116 -28.32 -10.73 15.86
C ALA A 116 -29.25 -11.44 14.86
N LYS A 117 -30.54 -11.14 14.87
CA LYS A 117 -31.51 -11.67 13.90
C LYS A 117 -31.20 -11.20 12.47
N LEU A 118 -30.95 -9.90 12.31
CA LEU A 118 -30.61 -9.31 11.02
C LEU A 118 -29.30 -9.86 10.46
N TYR A 119 -28.27 -9.96 11.31
CA TYR A 119 -26.97 -10.54 10.98
C TYR A 119 -27.10 -12.00 10.52
N ALA A 120 -27.86 -12.82 11.24
CA ALA A 120 -28.10 -14.22 10.88
C ALA A 120 -28.81 -14.35 9.52
N LYS A 121 -29.77 -13.46 9.23
CA LYS A 121 -30.46 -13.38 7.94
C LYS A 121 -29.48 -13.06 6.80
N CYS A 122 -28.64 -12.04 6.97
CA CYS A 122 -27.65 -11.64 5.96
C CYS A 122 -26.59 -12.74 5.75
N LYS A 123 -26.13 -13.39 6.83
CA LYS A 123 -25.13 -14.47 6.76
C LYS A 123 -25.64 -15.70 6.02
N LYS A 124 -26.93 -16.04 6.15
CA LYS A 124 -27.52 -17.16 5.40
C LYS A 124 -27.56 -16.94 3.89
N SER A 125 -27.71 -15.70 3.46
CA SER A 125 -27.85 -15.37 2.03
C SER A 125 -26.57 -15.50 1.23
N LYS A 126 -25.37 -15.45 1.83
CA LYS A 126 -24.05 -15.42 1.20
C LYS A 126 -23.90 -14.36 0.09
N SER A 127 -24.81 -13.41 -0.02
CA SER A 127 -24.87 -12.41 -1.09
C SER A 127 -24.56 -11.01 -0.55
N GLN A 128 -23.56 -10.35 -1.12
CA GLN A 128 -23.20 -8.97 -0.79
C GLN A 128 -24.39 -8.01 -0.97
N LYS A 129 -25.21 -8.21 -2.02
CA LYS A 129 -26.40 -7.37 -2.27
C LYS A 129 -27.39 -7.37 -1.11
N VAL A 130 -27.49 -8.48 -0.34
CA VAL A 130 -28.37 -8.54 0.83
C VAL A 130 -27.78 -7.75 1.99
N TRP A 131 -26.47 -7.79 2.18
CA TRP A 131 -25.77 -6.95 3.15
C TRP A 131 -25.94 -5.47 2.85
N ASP A 132 -25.75 -5.08 1.59
CA ASP A 132 -25.89 -3.69 1.16
C ASP A 132 -27.33 -3.17 1.35
N LYS A 133 -28.33 -4.01 1.04
CA LYS A 133 -29.75 -3.69 1.26
C LYS A 133 -30.08 -3.41 2.73
N HIS A 134 -29.48 -4.13 3.66
CA HIS A 134 -29.73 -4.01 5.09
C HIS A 134 -28.73 -3.09 5.82
N ARG A 135 -27.86 -2.42 5.06
CA ARG A 135 -26.84 -1.54 5.64
C ARG A 135 -27.46 -0.45 6.53
N ALA A 136 -28.48 0.22 6.05
CA ALA A 136 -29.17 1.27 6.79
C ALA A 136 -29.81 0.74 8.10
N ASP A 137 -30.30 -0.50 8.11
CA ASP A 137 -30.86 -1.12 9.30
C ASP A 137 -29.76 -1.39 10.36
N PHE A 138 -28.59 -1.87 9.92
CA PHE A 138 -27.42 -2.03 10.78
C PHE A 138 -26.95 -0.68 11.36
N GLU A 139 -26.87 0.36 10.52
CA GLU A 139 -26.50 1.71 10.92
C GLU A 139 -27.45 2.28 11.98
N LYS A 140 -28.74 2.04 11.82
CA LYS A 140 -29.77 2.51 12.75
C LYS A 140 -29.65 1.84 14.13
N ILE A 141 -29.32 0.54 14.17
CA ILE A 141 -29.21 -0.22 15.43
C ILE A 141 -27.90 0.10 16.16
N LEU A 142 -26.80 0.17 15.43
CA LEU A 142 -25.45 0.34 16.00
C LEU A 142 -25.07 1.81 16.21
N GLY A 143 -25.79 2.74 15.58
CA GLY A 143 -25.39 4.15 15.57
C GLY A 143 -24.00 4.34 14.95
N THR A 144 -23.26 5.35 15.44
CA THR A 144 -21.90 5.63 14.99
C THR A 144 -20.86 4.63 15.52
N ASP A 145 -21.20 3.88 16.57
CA ASP A 145 -20.28 2.94 17.23
C ASP A 145 -20.00 1.69 16.42
N GLY A 146 -20.90 1.33 15.50
CA GLY A 146 -20.74 0.18 14.61
C GLY A 146 -19.96 0.47 13.34
N SER A 147 -19.66 1.74 13.02
CA SER A 147 -18.92 2.12 11.83
C SER A 147 -17.49 2.52 12.16
N TYR A 148 -16.55 2.12 11.32
CA TYR A 148 -15.16 2.54 11.44
C TYR A 148 -14.60 2.93 10.07
N ASN A 149 -13.60 3.79 10.07
CA ASN A 149 -12.77 4.03 8.89
C ASN A 149 -11.84 2.84 8.69
N TYR A 150 -11.26 2.71 7.49
CA TYR A 150 -10.19 1.75 7.28
C TYR A 150 -9.08 1.94 8.32
N ASP A 151 -8.50 0.84 8.79
CA ASP A 151 -7.43 0.85 9.79
C ASP A 151 -6.20 1.66 9.34
N GLU A 152 -5.98 1.72 8.02
CA GLU A 152 -4.90 2.49 7.39
C GLU A 152 -5.16 4.01 7.37
N GLY A 153 -6.30 4.46 7.87
CA GLY A 153 -6.69 5.88 7.84
C GLY A 153 -7.07 6.38 6.45
N ALA A 154 -7.20 7.70 6.31
CA ALA A 154 -7.51 8.33 5.03
C ALA A 154 -6.29 8.34 4.11
N ILE A 155 -6.51 8.08 2.82
CA ILE A 155 -5.50 8.24 1.77
C ILE A 155 -5.70 9.61 1.11
N ALA A 156 -4.61 10.24 0.70
CA ALA A 156 -4.65 11.54 0.04
C ALA A 156 -5.59 11.54 -1.18
N PHE A 157 -6.33 12.64 -1.34
CA PHE A 157 -7.21 12.87 -2.48
C PHE A 157 -7.11 14.31 -2.98
N PRO A 158 -6.64 14.52 -4.20
CA PRO A 158 -5.93 13.56 -5.05
C PRO A 158 -4.56 13.17 -4.46
N ASP A 159 -3.90 12.15 -5.04
CA ASP A 159 -2.51 11.87 -4.73
C ASP A 159 -1.64 13.04 -5.22
N SER A 160 -0.75 13.55 -4.37
CA SER A 160 0.10 14.70 -4.72
C SER A 160 1.14 14.30 -5.76
N ILE A 161 1.20 15.05 -6.86
CA ILE A 161 2.22 14.84 -7.90
C ILE A 161 3.61 15.32 -7.47
N ASP A 162 3.71 16.18 -6.47
CA ASP A 162 4.97 16.73 -5.95
C ASP A 162 5.53 15.93 -4.76
N LYS A 163 5.01 14.72 -4.53
CA LYS A 163 5.49 13.78 -3.51
C LYS A 163 5.86 12.44 -4.14
N PRO A 164 6.68 11.63 -3.44
CA PRO A 164 6.88 10.24 -3.82
C PRO A 164 5.56 9.49 -3.92
N SER A 165 5.50 8.55 -4.84
CA SER A 165 4.35 7.67 -5.00
C SER A 165 4.15 6.79 -3.77
N ARG A 166 2.90 6.46 -3.47
CA ARG A 166 2.56 5.32 -2.64
C ARG A 166 3.01 4.01 -3.31
N THR A 167 2.96 2.93 -2.58
CA THR A 167 3.19 1.59 -3.15
C THR A 167 2.23 1.32 -4.30
N VAL A 168 2.78 0.93 -5.45
CA VAL A 168 2.01 0.41 -6.59
C VAL A 168 1.50 -0.97 -6.25
N VAL A 169 0.21 -1.21 -6.46
CA VAL A 169 -0.44 -2.50 -6.18
C VAL A 169 -0.87 -3.20 -7.46
N THR A 170 -1.14 -4.49 -7.39
CA THR A 170 -1.53 -5.31 -8.55
C THR A 170 -2.82 -4.85 -9.24
N ALA A 171 -3.69 -4.12 -8.53
CA ALA A 171 -4.95 -3.57 -9.05
C ALA A 171 -4.83 -2.08 -9.42
N GLU A 172 -3.60 -1.55 -9.56
CA GLU A 172 -3.36 -0.13 -9.80
C GLU A 172 -4.06 0.38 -11.07
N ILE A 173 -3.90 -0.35 -12.17
CA ILE A 173 -4.41 0.10 -13.46
C ILE A 173 -5.92 -0.14 -13.58
N GLY A 174 -6.64 0.93 -13.89
CA GLY A 174 -8.08 0.92 -14.12
C GLY A 174 -8.73 2.28 -13.87
N LYS A 175 -9.95 2.45 -14.38
CA LYS A 175 -10.67 3.73 -14.41
C LYS A 175 -11.66 3.91 -13.25
N SER A 176 -12.10 2.82 -12.63
CA SER A 176 -13.09 2.87 -11.54
C SER A 176 -12.48 3.41 -10.25
N ALA A 177 -13.27 4.15 -9.49
CA ALA A 177 -12.88 4.63 -8.18
C ALA A 177 -12.45 3.47 -7.28
N SER A 178 -11.29 3.61 -6.66
CA SER A 178 -10.71 2.64 -5.76
C SER A 178 -9.80 3.32 -4.75
N ARG A 179 -9.85 2.84 -3.52
CA ARG A 179 -8.95 3.28 -2.46
C ARG A 179 -7.47 3.07 -2.85
N MET A 180 -7.17 1.96 -3.50
CA MET A 180 -5.80 1.52 -3.76
C MET A 180 -5.15 2.21 -4.97
N ARG A 181 -5.93 2.63 -5.96
CA ARG A 181 -5.43 3.29 -7.17
C ARG A 181 -4.99 4.71 -6.90
N HIS A 182 -3.95 5.16 -7.57
CA HIS A 182 -3.60 6.57 -7.61
C HIS A 182 -4.63 7.35 -8.44
N LEU A 183 -4.99 8.50 -7.92
CA LEU A 183 -5.72 9.53 -8.67
C LEU A 183 -4.90 10.80 -8.57
N ILE A 184 -4.38 11.26 -9.67
CA ILE A 184 -3.58 12.48 -9.75
C ILE A 184 -4.35 13.61 -10.39
N LYS A 185 -3.94 14.84 -10.09
CA LYS A 185 -4.48 16.05 -10.68
C LYS A 185 -3.35 16.78 -11.41
N HIS A 186 -3.52 17.01 -12.69
CA HIS A 186 -2.64 17.83 -13.50
C HIS A 186 -2.76 19.31 -13.18
N ASP A 187 -1.78 20.10 -13.58
CA ASP A 187 -1.76 21.55 -13.35
C ASP A 187 -2.89 22.28 -14.11
N ASP A 188 -3.38 21.72 -15.23
CA ASP A 188 -4.56 22.19 -15.97
C ASP A 188 -5.90 21.84 -15.29
N GLY A 189 -5.87 21.14 -14.17
CA GLY A 189 -7.06 20.74 -13.43
C GLY A 189 -7.67 19.40 -13.83
N THR A 190 -7.12 18.70 -14.82
CA THR A 190 -7.55 17.36 -15.25
C THR A 190 -7.21 16.32 -14.19
N TYR A 191 -8.16 15.42 -13.91
CA TYR A 191 -7.93 14.27 -13.01
C TYR A 191 -7.82 13.00 -13.82
N ARG A 192 -6.86 12.16 -13.50
CA ARG A 192 -6.73 10.82 -14.09
C ARG A 192 -6.07 9.80 -13.17
N THR A 193 -6.18 8.54 -13.53
CA THR A 193 -5.40 7.46 -12.92
C THR A 193 -4.04 7.31 -13.61
N LEU A 194 -3.14 6.53 -13.04
CA LEU A 194 -1.83 6.27 -13.65
C LEU A 194 -1.94 5.37 -14.88
N PHE A 195 -1.07 5.61 -15.85
CA PHE A 195 -0.87 4.74 -17.00
C PHE A 195 0.04 3.55 -16.66
N PRO A 196 -0.02 2.44 -17.41
CA PRO A 196 0.94 1.34 -17.24
C PRO A 196 2.39 1.80 -17.35
N LEU A 197 2.72 2.67 -18.30
CA LEU A 197 4.02 3.27 -18.50
C LEU A 197 4.53 3.97 -17.23
N GLU A 198 3.67 4.71 -16.55
CA GLU A 198 4.04 5.40 -15.31
C GLU A 198 4.31 4.43 -14.16
N THR A 199 3.58 3.33 -14.09
CA THR A 199 3.86 2.28 -13.09
C THR A 199 5.20 1.56 -13.37
N GLU A 200 5.60 1.44 -14.64
CA GLU A 200 6.92 0.97 -15.03
C GLU A 200 8.01 1.94 -14.55
N ARG A 201 7.84 3.25 -14.82
CA ARG A 201 8.76 4.30 -14.39
C ARG A 201 8.88 4.39 -12.87
N LEU A 202 7.77 4.20 -12.12
CA LEU A 202 7.77 4.16 -10.65
C LEU A 202 8.61 3.00 -10.11
N ASN A 203 8.60 1.86 -10.78
CA ASN A 203 9.43 0.72 -10.45
C ASN A 203 10.83 0.77 -11.12
N MET A 204 11.15 1.90 -11.79
CA MET A 204 12.43 2.13 -12.48
C MET A 204 12.72 1.14 -13.61
N PHE A 205 11.68 0.58 -14.24
CA PHE A 205 11.82 -0.16 -15.50
C PHE A 205 11.94 0.80 -16.68
N PRO A 206 12.52 0.35 -17.79
CA PRO A 206 12.46 1.09 -19.05
C PRO A 206 11.01 1.30 -19.51
N ASP A 207 10.77 2.38 -20.24
CA ASP A 207 9.47 2.69 -20.81
C ASP A 207 8.98 1.55 -21.70
N ASN A 208 7.69 1.22 -21.57
CA ASN A 208 7.03 0.18 -22.33
C ASN A 208 7.61 -1.25 -22.14
N TRP A 209 8.34 -1.50 -21.05
CA TRP A 209 8.92 -2.80 -20.74
C TRP A 209 7.88 -3.93 -20.71
N THR A 210 6.67 -3.65 -20.22
CA THR A 210 5.56 -4.61 -20.19
C THR A 210 4.63 -4.55 -21.39
N LYS A 211 4.92 -3.68 -22.40
CA LYS A 211 4.14 -3.59 -23.64
C LYS A 211 4.56 -4.70 -24.59
N ILE A 212 4.21 -5.92 -24.24
CA ILE A 212 4.58 -7.14 -24.98
C ILE A 212 3.33 -7.82 -25.56
N ASN A 213 3.54 -8.68 -26.54
CA ASN A 213 2.51 -9.54 -27.04
C ASN A 213 2.49 -10.88 -26.30
N ASP A 214 1.31 -11.48 -26.14
CA ASP A 214 1.18 -12.83 -25.64
C ASP A 214 1.70 -13.87 -26.66
N GLY A 215 1.75 -15.14 -26.27
CA GLY A 215 2.20 -16.23 -27.16
C GLY A 215 1.36 -16.41 -28.43
N LYS A 216 0.25 -15.67 -28.60
CA LYS A 216 -0.61 -15.65 -29.79
C LYS A 216 -0.46 -14.37 -30.61
N GLY A 217 0.52 -13.53 -30.30
CA GLY A 217 0.78 -12.26 -30.98
C GLY A 217 -0.17 -11.11 -30.59
N LYS A 218 -1.05 -11.29 -29.59
CA LYS A 218 -1.94 -10.25 -29.11
C LYS A 218 -1.28 -9.46 -27.98
N GLN A 219 -1.33 -8.13 -28.07
CA GLN A 219 -0.82 -7.27 -26.99
C GLN A 219 -1.55 -7.55 -25.66
N ILE A 220 -0.79 -7.70 -24.59
CA ILE A 220 -1.36 -7.89 -23.27
C ILE A 220 -2.13 -6.63 -22.82
N PRO A 221 -3.25 -6.78 -22.12
CA PRO A 221 -4.05 -5.65 -21.66
C PRO A 221 -3.33 -4.86 -20.56
N ASP A 222 -3.64 -3.58 -20.48
CA ASP A 222 -3.05 -2.66 -19.50
C ASP A 222 -3.20 -3.12 -18.06
N SER A 223 -4.33 -3.74 -17.71
CA SER A 223 -4.54 -4.34 -16.39
C SER A 223 -3.50 -5.43 -16.05
N LYS A 224 -3.04 -6.19 -17.05
CA LYS A 224 -1.96 -7.17 -16.86
C LYS A 224 -0.60 -6.51 -16.70
N ARG A 225 -0.36 -5.43 -17.44
CA ARG A 225 0.84 -4.60 -17.29
C ARG A 225 0.93 -4.05 -15.85
N GLY A 226 -0.16 -3.44 -15.35
CA GLY A 226 -0.25 -2.98 -13.97
C GLY A 226 -0.08 -4.09 -12.93
N PHE A 227 -0.67 -5.27 -13.19
CA PHE A 227 -0.50 -6.44 -12.33
C PHE A 227 0.96 -6.88 -12.21
N MET A 228 1.71 -6.87 -13.32
CA MET A 228 3.14 -7.17 -13.32
C MET A 228 3.90 -6.14 -12.46
N MET A 229 3.61 -4.86 -12.62
CA MET A 229 4.28 -3.80 -11.87
C MET A 229 3.94 -3.82 -10.38
N GLY A 230 2.72 -4.17 -9.99
CA GLY A 230 2.34 -4.35 -8.59
C GLY A 230 3.03 -5.54 -7.89
N ASN A 231 3.56 -6.49 -8.66
CA ASN A 231 4.36 -7.61 -8.16
C ASN A 231 5.88 -7.40 -8.34
N ALA A 232 6.30 -6.35 -9.02
CA ALA A 232 7.70 -6.11 -9.32
C ALA A 232 8.45 -5.52 -8.12
N LEU A 233 9.74 -5.82 -8.07
CA LEU A 233 10.67 -5.08 -7.21
C LEU A 233 11.13 -3.81 -7.93
N VAL A 234 11.36 -2.74 -7.17
CA VAL A 234 11.94 -1.51 -7.70
C VAL A 234 13.38 -1.78 -8.15
N VAL A 235 13.65 -1.62 -9.44
CA VAL A 235 14.95 -1.93 -10.07
C VAL A 235 16.10 -1.20 -9.38
N GLY A 236 15.90 0.07 -8.99
CA GLY A 236 16.92 0.87 -8.31
C GLY A 236 17.35 0.30 -6.96
N ILE A 237 16.47 -0.40 -6.23
CA ILE A 237 16.83 -1.09 -4.99
C ILE A 237 17.81 -2.23 -5.30
N ILE A 238 17.50 -3.01 -6.33
CA ILE A 238 18.36 -4.13 -6.74
C ILE A 238 19.71 -3.64 -7.27
N GLN A 239 19.71 -2.54 -8.02
CA GLN A 239 20.94 -1.91 -8.50
C GLN A 239 21.85 -1.46 -7.34
N ARG A 240 21.30 -0.85 -6.30
CA ARG A 240 22.06 -0.45 -5.09
C ARG A 240 22.64 -1.65 -4.34
N LEU A 241 21.91 -2.76 -4.28
CA LEU A 241 22.36 -3.98 -3.60
C LEU A 241 23.43 -4.74 -4.37
N ARG A 242 23.60 -4.48 -5.67
CA ARG A 242 24.45 -5.27 -6.56
C ARG A 242 25.90 -5.38 -6.08
N GLU A 243 26.56 -4.25 -5.83
CA GLU A 243 27.97 -4.27 -5.43
C GLU A 243 28.19 -4.77 -4.01
N PRO A 244 27.40 -4.37 -2.99
CA PRO A 244 27.46 -4.97 -1.66
C PRO A 244 27.28 -6.50 -1.64
N ILE A 245 26.38 -7.04 -2.46
CA ILE A 245 26.19 -8.50 -2.56
C ILE A 245 27.39 -9.16 -3.24
N ARG A 246 27.92 -8.59 -4.32
CA ARG A 246 29.11 -9.11 -4.99
C ARG A 246 30.31 -9.17 -4.04
N GLU A 247 30.52 -8.14 -3.27
CA GLU A 247 31.58 -8.08 -2.29
C GLU A 247 31.41 -9.14 -1.20
N LEU A 248 30.20 -9.35 -0.73
CA LEU A 248 29.89 -10.41 0.25
C LEU A 248 30.21 -11.80 -0.31
N ILE A 249 29.87 -12.05 -1.57
CA ILE A 249 30.18 -13.33 -2.23
C ILE A 249 31.69 -13.53 -2.34
N ARG A 250 32.45 -12.51 -2.77
CA ARG A 250 33.91 -12.57 -2.87
C ARG A 250 34.56 -12.91 -1.54
N ARG A 251 34.14 -12.26 -0.45
CA ARG A 251 34.65 -12.52 0.92
C ARG A 251 34.37 -13.93 1.43
N ARG A 252 33.33 -14.59 0.92
CA ARG A 252 32.97 -15.96 1.30
C ARG A 252 33.60 -17.03 0.41
N SER A 253 34.17 -16.65 -0.71
CA SER A 253 34.83 -17.58 -1.66
C SER A 253 36.33 -17.69 -1.44
N ILE A 254 36.84 -17.06 -0.39
CA ILE A 254 38.21 -17.15 0.13
C ILE A 254 38.17 -17.93 1.46
#